data_62d8c2ab4ca303253c4b7014ff5e1d31
#
_entry.id   62d8c2ab4ca303253c4b7014ff5e1d31
#
_cell.length_a   1.000
_cell.length_b   1.000
_cell.length_c   1.000
_cell.angle_alpha   90.00
_cell.angle_beta   90.00
_cell.angle_gamma   90.00
#
_symmetry.space_group_name_H-M   'P 1'
#
loop_
_entity.id
_entity.type
_entity.pdbx_description
1 polymer ?
#
loop_
_entity_poly.entity_id
_entity_poly.type
_entity_poly.pdbx_seq_one_letter_code
_entity_poly.pdbx_strand_id
1 'polypeptide(L)'
;DVVQSYLTSVGELTESKMDLKSRMDRGGDGRVRFTEFHIRAMNGKPVPTIVSGEGVKLVLGYKSPSEIKGTVSVHFWICDAFGTCLLTLSSLYTGDDFKDLPPQGDIVLNIPKFPLREGRYFVDLGIDIDGVKADRVTRAIQLDVTAGAFYPVQQPTDSSYGNLLCDHYWELNS
;
A
#
# COMPACT_ATOMS: atom_id res chain seq x y z
N ASP A 1 -22.90 -31.14 0.69
CA ASP A 1 -22.59 -31.12 -0.71
C ASP A 1 -21.17 -30.54 -0.92
N VAL A 2 -20.19 -31.43 -1.19
CA VAL A 2 -18.76 -31.14 -1.16
C VAL A 2 -18.35 -30.11 -2.23
N VAL A 3 -19.05 -30.07 -3.36
CA VAL A 3 -18.76 -29.16 -4.49
C VAL A 3 -19.15 -27.70 -4.16
N GLN A 4 -20.23 -27.51 -3.42
CA GLN A 4 -20.69 -26.18 -3.03
C GLN A 4 -19.84 -25.57 -1.93
N SER A 5 -19.28 -26.41 -1.04
CA SER A 5 -18.29 -26.02 -0.03
C SER A 5 -16.96 -25.60 -0.67
N TYR A 6 -16.56 -26.26 -1.76
CA TYR A 6 -15.31 -25.95 -2.48
C TYR A 6 -15.41 -24.62 -3.26
N LEU A 7 -16.57 -24.33 -3.86
CA LEU A 7 -16.82 -23.07 -4.57
C LEU A 7 -16.96 -21.87 -3.63
N THR A 8 -17.44 -22.08 -2.41
CA THR A 8 -17.53 -21.02 -1.38
C THR A 8 -16.13 -20.70 -0.85
N SER A 9 -15.26 -21.69 -0.66
CA SER A 9 -13.88 -21.48 -0.20
C SER A 9 -12.96 -20.84 -1.27
N VAL A 10 -13.23 -21.06 -2.56
CA VAL A 10 -12.51 -20.41 -3.66
C VAL A 10 -12.96 -18.96 -3.84
N GLY A 11 -14.21 -18.61 -3.48
CA GLY A 11 -14.71 -17.22 -3.48
C GLY A 11 -14.14 -16.36 -2.36
N GLU A 12 -13.80 -16.94 -1.21
CA GLU A 12 -13.21 -16.22 -0.06
C GLU A 12 -11.70 -15.98 -0.17
N LEU A 13 -11.01 -16.66 -1.10
CA LEU A 13 -9.57 -16.50 -1.33
C LEU A 13 -9.18 -15.26 -2.15
N THR A 14 -10.15 -14.45 -2.59
CA THR A 14 -9.91 -13.32 -3.51
C THR A 14 -9.82 -11.96 -2.82
N GLU A 15 -10.13 -11.85 -1.55
CA GLU A 15 -10.06 -10.59 -0.81
C GLU A 15 -8.88 -10.60 0.17
N SER A 16 -7.76 -9.98 -0.20
CA SER A 16 -6.69 -9.72 0.78
C SER A 16 -7.07 -8.52 1.66
N LYS A 17 -8.03 -8.77 2.56
CA LYS A 17 -8.41 -7.83 3.61
C LYS A 17 -7.56 -8.09 4.83
N MET A 18 -6.79 -7.07 5.24
CA MET A 18 -6.02 -7.12 6.47
C MET A 18 -6.67 -6.24 7.54
N ASP A 19 -6.99 -6.84 8.69
CA ASP A 19 -7.53 -6.11 9.84
C ASP A 19 -6.42 -5.38 10.58
N LEU A 20 -6.59 -4.06 10.76
CA LEU A 20 -5.70 -3.21 11.53
C LEU A 20 -6.30 -2.78 12.88
N LYS A 21 -7.58 -3.08 13.14
CA LYS A 21 -8.28 -2.64 14.37
C LYS A 21 -7.69 -3.28 15.61
N SER A 22 -7.25 -4.53 15.51
CA SER A 22 -6.70 -5.33 16.62
C SER A 22 -5.27 -4.92 17.01
N ARG A 23 -4.58 -4.11 16.19
CA ARG A 23 -3.21 -3.67 16.48
C ARG A 23 -3.18 -2.72 17.67
N MET A 24 -2.42 -3.08 18.70
CA MET A 24 -2.25 -2.31 19.92
C MET A 24 -0.92 -1.53 19.96
N ASP A 25 0.05 -1.93 19.15
CA ASP A 25 1.38 -1.34 19.02
C ASP A 25 1.36 -0.12 18.07
N ARG A 26 0.62 0.93 18.50
CA ARG A 26 0.40 2.14 17.70
C ARG A 26 1.02 3.35 18.38
N GLY A 27 1.62 4.24 17.55
CA GLY A 27 1.98 5.59 17.95
C GLY A 27 0.93 6.61 17.53
N GLY A 28 1.07 7.84 18.06
CA GLY A 28 0.16 8.96 17.74
C GLY A 28 -0.90 9.19 18.80
N ASP A 29 -1.65 10.27 18.65
CA ASP A 29 -2.68 10.71 19.62
C ASP A 29 -4.02 9.97 19.49
N GLY A 30 -4.20 9.21 18.41
CA GLY A 30 -5.37 8.35 18.20
C GLY A 30 -6.64 9.07 17.75
N ARG A 31 -6.57 10.36 17.38
CA ARG A 31 -7.72 11.11 16.84
C ARG A 31 -8.32 10.46 15.60
N VAL A 32 -7.51 9.77 14.79
CA VAL A 32 -7.91 8.92 13.68
C VAL A 32 -7.08 7.65 13.72
N ARG A 33 -7.67 6.52 13.33
CA ARG A 33 -6.97 5.23 13.29
C ARG A 33 -7.29 4.48 12.02
N PHE A 34 -6.27 3.85 11.44
CA PHE A 34 -6.46 2.89 10.36
C PHE A 34 -7.18 1.64 10.87
N THR A 35 -8.13 1.16 10.09
CA THR A 35 -9.01 0.04 10.47
C THR A 35 -8.78 -1.21 9.63
N GLU A 36 -8.46 -1.03 8.35
CA GLU A 36 -8.29 -2.14 7.42
C GLU A 36 -7.47 -1.72 6.20
N PHE A 37 -6.93 -2.71 5.51
CA PHE A 37 -6.17 -2.54 4.29
C PHE A 37 -6.60 -3.53 3.22
N HIS A 38 -6.66 -3.06 1.97
CA HIS A 38 -7.00 -3.88 0.81
C HIS A 38 -6.06 -3.58 -0.35
N ILE A 39 -5.79 -4.60 -1.16
CA ILE A 39 -5.08 -4.47 -2.43
C ILE A 39 -6.10 -4.64 -3.56
N ARG A 40 -6.12 -3.70 -4.51
CA ARG A 40 -7.02 -3.72 -5.67
C ARG A 40 -6.24 -3.45 -6.95
N ALA A 41 -6.65 -4.08 -8.03
CA ALA A 41 -6.20 -3.69 -9.37
C ALA A 41 -6.73 -2.28 -9.73
N MET A 42 -6.19 -1.66 -10.78
CA MET A 42 -6.62 -0.31 -11.20
C MET A 42 -8.11 -0.23 -11.57
N ASN A 43 -8.71 -1.33 -12.01
CA ASN A 43 -10.15 -1.43 -12.27
C ASN A 43 -11.02 -1.59 -11.00
N GLY A 44 -10.41 -1.60 -9.81
CA GLY A 44 -11.06 -1.71 -8.51
C GLY A 44 -11.34 -3.13 -8.03
N LYS A 45 -11.03 -4.17 -8.82
CA LYS A 45 -11.21 -5.57 -8.40
C LYS A 45 -10.18 -5.93 -7.32
N PRO A 46 -10.58 -6.65 -6.26
CA PRO A 46 -9.63 -7.19 -5.28
C PRO A 46 -8.60 -8.11 -5.94
N VAL A 47 -7.35 -8.03 -5.50
CA VAL A 47 -6.28 -8.92 -5.94
C VAL A 47 -5.50 -9.42 -4.72
N PRO A 48 -5.01 -10.68 -4.73
CA PRO A 48 -4.32 -11.26 -3.58
C PRO A 48 -2.87 -10.79 -3.45
N THR A 49 -2.24 -10.38 -4.54
CA THR A 49 -0.84 -9.97 -4.61
C THR A 49 -0.65 -8.80 -5.55
N ILE A 50 0.49 -8.13 -5.43
CA ILE A 50 0.91 -7.09 -6.36
C ILE A 50 1.79 -7.72 -7.44
N VAL A 51 1.60 -7.32 -8.69
CA VAL A 51 2.45 -7.72 -9.81
C VAL A 51 3.42 -6.58 -10.12
N SER A 52 4.72 -6.86 -10.12
CA SER A 52 5.75 -5.87 -10.46
C SER A 52 5.49 -5.26 -11.84
N GLY A 53 5.52 -3.94 -11.96
CA GLY A 53 5.26 -3.21 -13.21
C GLY A 53 3.78 -3.00 -13.54
N GLU A 54 2.85 -3.60 -12.82
CA GLU A 54 1.42 -3.35 -13.00
C GLU A 54 0.91 -2.24 -12.10
N GLY A 55 -0.21 -1.64 -12.49
CA GLY A 55 -0.90 -0.64 -11.69
C GLY A 55 -1.67 -1.27 -10.52
N VAL A 56 -1.61 -0.64 -9.35
CA VAL A 56 -2.27 -1.12 -8.13
C VAL A 56 -2.87 0.03 -7.35
N LYS A 57 -3.97 -0.25 -6.64
CA LYS A 57 -4.58 0.62 -5.62
C LYS A 57 -4.38 -0.01 -4.25
N LEU A 58 -3.76 0.72 -3.35
CA LEU A 58 -3.67 0.38 -1.94
C LEU A 58 -4.73 1.17 -1.18
N VAL A 59 -5.69 0.47 -0.57
CA VAL A 59 -6.87 1.09 0.05
C VAL A 59 -6.76 0.94 1.56
N LEU A 60 -6.79 2.07 2.27
CA LEU A 60 -6.77 2.15 3.73
C LEU A 60 -8.11 2.64 4.26
N GLY A 61 -8.81 1.77 4.98
CA GLY A 61 -9.94 2.18 5.80
C GLY A 61 -9.47 2.91 7.04
N TYR A 62 -10.19 3.96 7.44
CA TYR A 62 -9.92 4.70 8.67
C TYR A 62 -11.21 5.00 9.44
N LYS A 63 -11.05 5.30 10.73
CA LYS A 63 -12.13 5.76 11.62
C LYS A 63 -11.63 6.76 12.64
N SER A 64 -12.49 7.75 12.95
CA SER A 64 -12.31 8.71 14.02
C SER A 64 -13.61 8.86 14.84
N PRO A 65 -13.55 9.36 16.08
CA PRO A 65 -14.75 9.61 16.89
C PRO A 65 -15.69 10.68 16.30
N SER A 66 -15.13 11.63 15.55
CA SER A 66 -15.86 12.73 14.91
C SER A 66 -15.18 13.13 13.62
N GLU A 67 -15.77 14.03 12.87
CA GLU A 67 -15.14 14.65 11.71
C GLU A 67 -13.79 15.27 12.09
N ILE A 68 -12.77 15.02 11.28
CA ILE A 68 -11.43 15.59 11.43
C ILE A 68 -11.39 16.90 10.66
N LYS A 69 -11.07 18.00 11.35
CA LYS A 69 -10.81 19.30 10.75
C LYS A 69 -9.31 19.54 10.65
N GLY A 70 -8.89 20.11 9.52
CA GLY A 70 -7.49 20.44 9.24
C GLY A 70 -6.92 19.77 8.01
N THR A 71 -5.61 19.87 7.87
CA THR A 71 -4.87 19.25 6.78
C THR A 71 -4.40 17.84 7.21
N VAL A 72 -4.76 16.83 6.43
CA VAL A 72 -4.45 15.44 6.74
C VAL A 72 -3.47 14.90 5.71
N SER A 73 -2.30 14.46 6.16
CA SER A 73 -1.26 13.84 5.36
C SER A 73 -1.19 12.34 5.67
N VAL A 74 -1.07 11.52 4.63
CA VAL A 74 -0.99 10.05 4.75
C VAL A 74 0.34 9.55 4.20
N HIS A 75 0.93 8.59 4.89
CA HIS A 75 2.27 8.09 4.60
C HIS A 75 2.31 6.57 4.54
N PHE A 76 2.99 6.05 3.52
CA PHE A 76 3.37 4.66 3.38
C PHE A 76 4.90 4.59 3.28
N TRP A 77 5.52 3.77 4.11
CA TRP A 77 6.94 3.40 3.98
C TRP A 77 7.00 1.93 3.63
N ILE A 78 7.49 1.59 2.45
CA ILE A 78 7.66 0.21 2.03
C ILE A 78 9.11 -0.19 2.29
N CYS A 79 9.30 -1.17 3.15
CA CYS A 79 10.60 -1.60 3.64
C CYS A 79 10.86 -3.06 3.26
N ASP A 80 12.14 -3.45 3.19
CA ASP A 80 12.57 -4.84 3.06
C ASP A 80 12.39 -5.62 4.38
N ALA A 81 12.75 -6.91 4.35
CA ALA A 81 12.68 -7.77 5.53
C ALA A 81 13.58 -7.32 6.68
N PHE A 82 14.63 -6.57 6.38
CA PHE A 82 15.60 -6.05 7.35
C PHE A 82 15.20 -4.70 7.93
N GLY A 83 14.12 -4.11 7.43
CA GLY A 83 13.63 -2.80 7.87
C GLY A 83 14.23 -1.62 7.12
N THR A 84 14.97 -1.86 6.03
CA THR A 84 15.45 -0.79 5.15
C THR A 84 14.30 -0.24 4.36
N CYS A 85 14.01 1.05 4.50
CA CYS A 85 12.96 1.71 3.73
C CYS A 85 13.41 1.90 2.27
N LEU A 86 12.65 1.30 1.35
CA LEU A 86 12.90 1.36 -0.09
C LEU A 86 12.11 2.45 -0.78
N LEU A 87 10.87 2.68 -0.33
CA LEU A 87 9.97 3.70 -0.88
C LEU A 87 9.29 4.47 0.25
N THR A 88 9.20 5.78 0.08
CA THR A 88 8.33 6.65 0.87
C THR A 88 7.29 7.25 -0.08
N LEU A 89 6.02 6.91 0.16
CA LEU A 89 4.89 7.42 -0.59
C LEU A 89 4.05 8.27 0.37
N SER A 90 3.90 9.55 0.09
CA SER A 90 3.27 10.49 0.99
C SER A 90 2.42 11.51 0.21
N SER A 91 1.19 11.74 0.66
CA SER A 91 0.33 12.77 0.10
C SER A 91 0.93 14.17 0.24
N LEU A 92 1.72 14.40 1.31
CA LEU A 92 2.45 15.65 1.50
C LEU A 92 3.44 15.94 0.36
N TYR A 93 4.13 14.90 -0.16
CA TYR A 93 5.15 15.07 -1.21
C TYR A 93 4.55 15.32 -2.58
N THR A 94 3.37 14.79 -2.83
CA THR A 94 2.63 14.98 -4.09
C THR A 94 1.70 16.20 -4.07
N GLY A 95 1.48 16.78 -2.88
CA GLY A 95 0.54 17.89 -2.71
C GLY A 95 -0.93 17.46 -2.69
N ASP A 96 -1.18 16.14 -2.47
CA ASP A 96 -2.51 15.53 -2.46
C ASP A 96 -3.07 15.40 -1.03
N ASP A 97 -2.62 16.22 -0.09
CA ASP A 97 -3.14 16.23 1.27
C ASP A 97 -4.65 16.50 1.30
N PHE A 98 -5.33 15.82 2.19
CA PHE A 98 -6.78 15.98 2.33
C PHE A 98 -7.14 17.18 3.22
N LYS A 99 -8.21 17.87 2.86
CA LYS A 99 -8.83 18.89 3.71
C LYS A 99 -10.03 18.27 4.36
N ASP A 100 -9.99 18.20 5.69
CA ASP A 100 -11.04 17.60 6.51
C ASP A 100 -11.35 16.14 6.12
N LEU A 101 -11.61 15.30 7.08
CA LEU A 101 -12.05 13.93 6.83
C LEU A 101 -13.37 13.65 7.54
N PRO A 102 -14.32 12.97 6.88
CA PRO A 102 -15.49 12.42 7.57
C PRO A 102 -15.05 11.41 8.66
N PRO A 103 -15.96 11.04 9.59
CA PRO A 103 -15.60 10.16 10.72
C PRO A 103 -15.10 8.77 10.30
N GLN A 104 -15.40 8.35 9.08
CA GLN A 104 -14.91 7.09 8.53
C GLN A 104 -14.89 7.15 7.00
N GLY A 105 -14.02 6.37 6.40
CA GLY A 105 -13.91 6.28 4.94
C GLY A 105 -12.68 5.50 4.52
N ASP A 106 -12.40 5.55 3.22
CA ASP A 106 -11.25 4.92 2.61
C ASP A 106 -10.33 5.98 2.00
N ILE A 107 -9.03 5.81 2.22
CA ILE A 107 -7.97 6.56 1.54
C ILE A 107 -7.33 5.64 0.53
N VAL A 108 -7.21 6.08 -0.71
CA VAL A 108 -6.69 5.27 -1.81
C VAL A 108 -5.39 5.84 -2.33
N LEU A 109 -4.33 5.06 -2.22
CA LEU A 109 -3.05 5.32 -2.88
C LEU A 109 -3.04 4.61 -4.22
N ASN A 110 -2.95 5.38 -5.31
CA ASN A 110 -2.84 4.83 -6.66
C ASN A 110 -1.38 4.81 -7.10
N ILE A 111 -0.89 3.65 -7.49
CA ILE A 111 0.45 3.46 -8.04
C ILE A 111 0.28 2.93 -9.47
N PRO A 112 0.45 3.78 -10.51
CA PRO A 112 0.19 3.38 -11.90
C PRO A 112 1.08 2.24 -12.40
N LYS A 113 2.30 2.15 -11.86
CA LYS A 113 3.29 1.14 -12.22
C LYS A 113 4.12 0.79 -10.99
N PHE A 114 3.89 -0.39 -10.42
CA PHE A 114 4.53 -0.77 -9.15
C PHE A 114 6.04 -1.01 -9.35
N PRO A 115 6.91 -0.27 -8.62
CA PRO A 115 8.32 -0.17 -8.98
C PRO A 115 9.24 -1.19 -8.29
N LEU A 116 8.72 -2.08 -7.45
CA LEU A 116 9.53 -3.08 -6.76
C LEU A 116 9.53 -4.42 -7.49
N ARG A 117 10.66 -5.12 -7.47
CA ARG A 117 10.79 -6.50 -7.97
C ARG A 117 9.97 -7.47 -7.13
N GLU A 118 9.87 -8.71 -7.62
CA GLU A 118 9.27 -9.81 -6.85
C GLU A 118 9.97 -9.95 -5.48
N GLY A 119 9.19 -10.22 -4.46
CA GLY A 119 9.69 -10.38 -3.10
C GLY A 119 8.63 -10.07 -2.05
N ARG A 120 9.07 -10.17 -0.81
CA ARG A 120 8.25 -9.85 0.37
C ARG A 120 8.73 -8.55 0.98
N TYR A 121 7.79 -7.62 1.16
CA TYR A 121 8.01 -6.31 1.73
C TYR A 121 7.07 -6.07 2.90
N PHE A 122 7.39 -5.06 3.69
CA PHE A 122 6.59 -4.66 4.84
C PHE A 122 6.27 -3.18 4.73
N VAL A 123 5.06 -2.81 5.14
CA VAL A 123 4.61 -1.41 5.10
C VAL A 123 4.44 -0.87 6.50
N ASP A 124 5.08 0.26 6.74
CA ASP A 124 4.75 1.12 7.86
C ASP A 124 3.72 2.15 7.38
N LEU A 125 2.73 2.44 8.22
CA LEU A 125 1.65 3.38 7.92
C LEU A 125 1.67 4.57 8.87
N GLY A 126 1.31 5.73 8.34
CA GLY A 126 1.16 6.95 9.14
C GLY A 126 0.07 7.86 8.62
N ILE A 127 -0.57 8.56 9.54
CA ILE A 127 -1.49 9.67 9.25
C ILE A 127 -1.23 10.79 10.25
N ASP A 128 -1.05 11.99 9.72
CA ASP A 128 -0.79 13.20 10.48
C ASP A 128 -1.93 14.19 10.23
N ILE A 129 -2.29 14.97 11.26
CA ILE A 129 -3.28 16.04 11.19
C ILE A 129 -2.60 17.35 11.60
N ASP A 130 -2.55 18.32 10.69
CA ASP A 130 -1.81 19.59 10.85
C ASP A 130 -0.36 19.36 11.31
N GLY A 131 0.30 18.33 10.75
CA GLY A 131 1.67 17.95 11.09
C GLY A 131 1.84 17.20 12.42
N VAL A 132 0.75 16.91 13.13
CA VAL A 132 0.76 16.15 14.38
C VAL A 132 0.38 14.69 14.10
N LYS A 133 1.23 13.76 14.53
CA LYS A 133 1.02 12.32 14.37
C LYS A 133 -0.26 11.86 15.06
N ALA A 134 -1.24 11.39 14.28
CA ALA A 134 -2.48 10.85 14.79
C ALA A 134 -2.50 9.33 14.89
N ASP A 135 -1.95 8.62 13.89
CA ASP A 135 -1.75 7.17 13.94
C ASP A 135 -0.43 6.78 13.27
N ARG A 136 0.25 5.81 13.83
CA ARG A 136 1.47 5.22 13.28
C ARG A 136 1.50 3.74 13.60
N VAL A 137 1.63 2.90 12.57
CA VAL A 137 1.70 1.44 12.72
C VAL A 137 2.92 0.93 11.97
N THR A 138 3.90 0.43 12.71
CA THR A 138 5.11 -0.17 12.12
C THR A 138 4.85 -1.61 11.71
N ARG A 139 5.38 -2.03 10.56
CA ARG A 139 5.14 -3.36 9.97
C ARG A 139 3.65 -3.72 9.99
N ALA A 140 2.84 -2.75 9.61
CA ALA A 140 1.38 -2.89 9.62
C ALA A 140 0.90 -3.98 8.66
N ILE A 141 1.57 -4.09 7.52
CA ILE A 141 1.15 -4.91 6.39
C ILE A 141 2.35 -5.64 5.82
N GLN A 142 2.16 -6.91 5.44
CA GLN A 142 3.07 -7.65 4.58
C GLN A 142 2.56 -7.54 3.15
N LEU A 143 3.41 -7.12 2.22
CA LEU A 143 3.14 -7.11 0.79
C LEU A 143 3.94 -8.20 0.10
N ASP A 144 3.26 -9.13 -0.55
CA ASP A 144 3.89 -10.08 -1.44
C ASP A 144 3.77 -9.57 -2.89
N VAL A 145 4.92 -9.39 -3.54
CA VAL A 145 5.04 -8.92 -4.92
C VAL A 145 5.49 -10.08 -5.79
N THR A 146 4.74 -10.35 -6.85
CA THR A 146 5.07 -11.38 -7.83
C THR A 146 5.78 -10.80 -9.04
N ALA A 147 6.53 -11.63 -9.76
CA ALA A 147 7.21 -11.22 -10.98
C ALA A 147 6.22 -10.69 -12.03
N GLY A 148 6.63 -9.62 -12.72
CA GLY A 148 5.87 -9.00 -13.79
C GLY A 148 6.78 -8.34 -14.82
N ALA A 149 6.21 -7.74 -15.85
CA ALA A 149 6.93 -7.13 -16.95
C ALA A 149 7.04 -5.61 -16.75
N PHE A 150 7.96 -5.18 -15.88
CA PHE A 150 8.21 -3.73 -15.70
C PHE A 150 8.80 -3.08 -16.95
N TYR A 151 9.75 -3.74 -17.62
CA TYR A 151 10.34 -3.31 -18.89
C TYR A 151 9.81 -4.16 -20.06
N PRO A 152 9.84 -3.66 -21.29
CA PRO A 152 9.38 -4.38 -22.48
C PRO A 152 10.15 -5.68 -22.74
N VAL A 153 11.38 -5.75 -22.29
CA VAL A 153 12.28 -6.92 -22.44
C VAL A 153 12.35 -7.65 -21.11
N GLN A 154 12.35 -8.98 -21.17
CA GLN A 154 12.51 -9.80 -19.98
C GLN A 154 13.78 -9.43 -19.24
N GLN A 155 13.68 -9.25 -17.94
CA GLN A 155 14.76 -8.81 -17.06
C GLN A 155 15.07 -9.87 -16.01
N PRO A 156 16.30 -9.86 -15.46
CA PRO A 156 16.63 -10.72 -14.33
C PRO A 156 15.72 -10.41 -13.13
N THR A 157 15.27 -11.46 -12.46
CA THR A 157 14.47 -11.34 -11.22
C THR A 157 15.34 -11.33 -9.96
N ASP A 158 16.63 -11.63 -10.10
CA ASP A 158 17.57 -11.68 -9.00
C ASP A 158 17.74 -10.31 -8.31
N SER A 159 17.60 -10.29 -6.99
CA SER A 159 17.75 -9.09 -6.15
C SER A 159 19.14 -8.47 -6.20
N SER A 160 20.17 -9.19 -6.69
CA SER A 160 21.51 -8.64 -6.91
C SER A 160 21.53 -7.46 -7.90
N TYR A 161 20.49 -7.34 -8.76
CA TYR A 161 20.30 -6.23 -9.68
C TYR A 161 19.49 -5.06 -9.06
N GLY A 162 19.30 -5.06 -7.75
CA GLY A 162 18.52 -4.05 -7.01
C GLY A 162 17.03 -4.37 -6.98
N ASN A 163 16.35 -3.82 -5.97
CA ASN A 163 14.91 -4.06 -5.73
C ASN A 163 14.01 -3.02 -6.36
N LEU A 164 14.55 -1.84 -6.69
CA LEU A 164 13.80 -0.71 -7.23
C LEU A 164 13.96 -0.63 -8.73
N LEU A 165 12.85 -0.52 -9.44
CA LEU A 165 12.77 -0.39 -10.89
C LEU A 165 12.39 1.05 -11.25
N CYS A 166 12.99 1.60 -12.29
CA CYS A 166 12.76 2.97 -12.73
C CYS A 166 12.59 3.03 -14.24
N ASP A 167 11.60 3.75 -14.71
CA ASP A 167 11.47 4.05 -16.13
C ASP A 167 12.65 4.91 -16.61
N HIS A 168 13.30 4.48 -17.69
CA HIS A 168 14.42 5.18 -18.30
C HIS A 168 14.55 4.83 -19.79
N TYR A 169 15.27 5.64 -20.52
CA TYR A 169 15.61 5.39 -21.92
C TYR A 169 17.03 5.91 -22.20
N TRP A 170 17.59 5.50 -23.36
CA TRP A 170 18.94 5.82 -23.77
C TRP A 170 18.93 6.53 -25.10
N GLU A 171 19.77 7.55 -25.24
CA GLU A 171 20.00 8.29 -26.49
C GLU A 171 21.48 8.35 -26.79
N LEU A 172 21.86 8.21 -28.07
CA LEU A 172 23.20 8.47 -28.54
C LEU A 172 23.23 9.85 -29.20
N ASN A 173 23.90 10.80 -28.60
CA ASN A 173 24.16 12.11 -29.18
C ASN A 173 25.49 12.04 -29.96
N SER A 174 25.44 12.14 -31.29
CA SER A 174 26.60 12.16 -32.19
C SER A 174 26.98 13.59 -32.57
#